data_a79b05fc64ab8b5e1385fcd50eb9273d
#
_entry.id   a79b05fc64ab8b5e1385fcd50eb9273d
#
_cell.length_a   1.000
_cell.length_b   1.000
_cell.length_c   1.000
_cell.angle_alpha   90.00
_cell.angle_beta   90.00
_cell.angle_gamma   90.00
#
_symmetry.space_group_name_H-M   'P 1'
#
loop_
_entity.id
_entity.type
_entity.pdbx_description
1 polymer ?
#
loop_
_entity_poly.entity_id
_entity_poly.type
_entity_poly.pdbx_seq_one_letter_code
_entity_poly.pdbx_strand_id
1 'polypeptide(L)'
;MDFKYTTAIRKIRAMTARKKVIQGGTSASKTFGILAVLIDHAARHPKSEISVVSESVPHLRRGAIKDFAKIMQWTHRWVPDRWNKTLLQYNFANGSTIEFFSADSEARLRGARRQVLYINEANNIDFDSYYQLAIRTSQEIYIDFNPTHEFWAHTEVLPEKDAEFLILTYQDNEALPDTIRNDIELNRAKAEHSAYWANWWKVYGLGQVGTLQGAIYGDYTVVEGIDPSTMKFVAYGLDWGFSNDPTALVAVYRRGDDLFIHELLYHRGLTNSDIAVRLKEFGITRAWEIVADSAEPKSIEEIYRLGFNIKPASKGPDSVRQGIDIVKRFNL
;
A
#
# COMPACT_ATOMS: atom_id res chain seq x y z
N MET A 1 24.17 19.49 13.71
CA MET A 1 22.87 20.01 13.20
C MET A 1 21.90 19.98 14.36
N ASP A 2 21.19 21.06 14.58
CA ASP A 2 20.25 21.16 15.69
C ASP A 2 18.85 20.75 15.24
N PHE A 3 18.03 20.30 16.19
CA PHE A 3 16.64 19.97 15.95
C PHE A 3 15.85 21.21 15.50
N LYS A 4 15.25 21.15 14.31
CA LYS A 4 14.47 22.26 13.77
C LYS A 4 12.97 21.94 13.84
N TYR A 5 12.20 22.79 14.49
CA TYR A 5 10.75 22.66 14.63
C TYR A 5 10.07 23.21 13.38
N THR A 6 9.78 22.33 12.42
CA THR A 6 9.26 22.70 11.09
C THR A 6 7.74 22.92 11.07
N THR A 7 7.24 23.52 9.99
CA THR A 7 5.80 23.67 9.72
C THR A 7 5.09 22.32 9.71
N ALA A 8 5.71 21.27 9.15
CA ALA A 8 5.17 19.92 9.16
C ALA A 8 4.90 19.43 10.59
N ILE A 9 5.86 19.59 11.52
CA ILE A 9 5.69 19.22 12.94
C ILE A 9 4.54 20.01 13.59
N ARG A 10 4.44 21.31 13.30
CA ARG A 10 3.36 22.16 13.85
C ARG A 10 1.98 21.69 13.37
N LYS A 11 1.84 21.41 12.07
CA LYS A 11 0.58 20.92 11.48
C LYS A 11 0.17 19.57 12.06
N ILE A 12 1.11 18.61 12.13
CA ILE A 12 0.84 17.27 12.71
C ILE A 12 0.41 17.39 14.16
N ARG A 13 1.09 18.24 14.96
CA ARG A 13 0.77 18.44 16.37
C ARG A 13 -0.58 19.11 16.60
N ALA A 14 -1.06 19.91 15.66
CA ALA A 14 -2.35 20.58 15.73
C ALA A 14 -3.54 19.66 15.45
N MET A 15 -3.31 18.46 14.88
CA MET A 15 -4.37 17.48 14.62
C MET A 15 -4.95 16.94 15.92
N THR A 16 -6.28 16.93 16.03
CA THR A 16 -6.99 16.58 17.28
C THR A 16 -7.82 15.31 17.19
N ALA A 17 -8.17 14.87 15.99
CA ALA A 17 -8.93 13.65 15.79
C ALA A 17 -8.15 12.39 16.24
N ARG A 18 -8.87 11.33 16.58
CA ARG A 18 -8.26 10.05 16.96
C ARG A 18 -7.41 9.44 15.85
N LYS A 19 -7.92 9.45 14.62
CA LYS A 19 -7.22 8.95 13.43
C LYS A 19 -6.68 10.12 12.61
N LYS A 20 -5.37 10.21 12.51
CA LYS A 20 -4.65 11.28 11.82
C LYS A 20 -4.01 10.71 10.56
N VAL A 21 -4.61 11.02 9.41
CA VAL A 21 -4.15 10.56 8.10
C VAL A 21 -3.28 11.64 7.47
N ILE A 22 -1.99 11.37 7.34
CA ILE A 22 -0.97 12.32 6.87
C ILE A 22 -0.44 11.86 5.50
N GLN A 23 -1.06 12.36 4.47
CA GLN A 23 -0.63 12.20 3.09
C GLN A 23 0.45 13.22 2.74
N GLY A 24 1.38 12.87 1.86
CA GLY A 24 2.29 13.92 1.41
C GLY A 24 3.39 13.48 0.47
N GLY A 25 4.01 14.46 -0.13
CA GLY A 25 5.10 14.29 -1.08
C GLY A 25 6.40 13.79 -0.47
N THR A 26 7.41 13.69 -1.33
CA THR A 26 8.77 13.37 -0.87
C THR A 26 9.34 14.51 -0.04
N SER A 27 10.22 14.21 0.88
CA SER A 27 10.91 15.20 1.73
C SER A 27 9.98 16.13 2.53
N ALA A 28 8.68 15.80 2.63
CA ALA A 28 7.68 16.56 3.39
C ALA A 28 7.82 16.45 4.91
N SER A 29 8.81 15.69 5.40
CA SER A 29 9.06 15.49 6.85
C SER A 29 7.94 14.76 7.60
N LYS A 30 7.12 13.92 6.92
CA LYS A 30 6.02 13.17 7.54
C LYS A 30 6.52 12.28 8.68
N THR A 31 7.34 11.27 8.36
CA THR A 31 7.89 10.31 9.33
C THR A 31 8.64 11.01 10.47
N PHE A 32 9.53 11.94 10.12
CA PHE A 32 10.29 12.69 11.11
C PHE A 32 9.37 13.53 12.02
N GLY A 33 8.37 14.19 11.45
CA GLY A 33 7.41 15.03 12.19
C GLY A 33 6.53 14.21 13.13
N ILE A 34 5.99 13.08 12.67
CA ILE A 34 5.20 12.18 13.51
C ILE A 34 6.06 11.63 14.66
N LEU A 35 7.27 11.14 14.39
CA LEU A 35 8.16 10.64 15.43
C LEU A 35 8.53 11.70 16.46
N ALA A 36 8.73 12.96 16.04
CA ALA A 36 8.97 14.05 16.99
C ALA A 36 7.78 14.29 17.93
N VAL A 37 6.55 14.19 17.40
CA VAL A 37 5.31 14.29 18.20
C VAL A 37 5.19 13.10 19.16
N LEU A 38 5.46 11.89 18.70
CA LEU A 38 5.39 10.65 19.51
C LEU A 38 6.45 10.64 20.63
N ILE A 39 7.66 11.10 20.36
CA ILE A 39 8.71 11.25 21.39
C ILE A 39 8.29 12.24 22.47
N ASP A 40 7.71 13.37 22.07
CA ASP A 40 7.19 14.36 23.02
C ASP A 40 6.01 13.80 23.83
N HIS A 41 5.10 13.06 23.19
CA HIS A 41 4.00 12.33 23.84
C HIS A 41 4.53 11.35 24.89
N ALA A 42 5.46 10.47 24.52
CA ALA A 42 6.07 9.50 25.43
C ALA A 42 6.76 10.16 26.63
N ALA A 43 7.42 11.29 26.41
CA ALA A 43 8.11 12.03 27.47
C ALA A 43 7.15 12.69 28.48
N ARG A 44 5.97 13.12 28.02
CA ARG A 44 4.99 13.85 28.86
C ARG A 44 3.93 12.97 29.52
N HIS A 45 3.61 11.82 28.91
CA HIS A 45 2.57 10.91 29.39
C HIS A 45 3.22 9.63 29.95
N PRO A 46 3.33 9.49 31.28
CA PRO A 46 3.95 8.32 31.90
C PRO A 46 3.21 7.02 31.54
N LYS A 47 4.00 5.93 31.38
CA LYS A 47 3.49 4.57 31.09
C LYS A 47 2.72 4.48 29.76
N SER A 48 3.01 5.37 28.81
CA SER A 48 2.43 5.33 27.48
C SER A 48 3.10 4.25 26.63
N GLU A 49 2.31 3.38 26.02
CA GLU A 49 2.76 2.34 25.11
C GLU A 49 2.48 2.78 23.66
N ILE A 50 3.54 2.99 22.90
CA ILE A 50 3.48 3.49 21.52
C ILE A 50 4.09 2.45 20.59
N SER A 51 3.35 2.06 19.56
CA SER A 51 3.84 1.14 18.53
C SER A 51 4.01 1.87 17.20
N VAL A 52 5.17 1.69 16.58
CA VAL A 52 5.50 2.14 15.22
C VAL A 52 5.61 0.93 14.32
N VAL A 53 4.74 0.84 13.32
CA VAL A 53 4.59 -0.32 12.45
C VAL A 53 4.85 0.07 11.01
N SER A 54 5.58 -0.77 10.28
CA SER A 54 5.79 -0.66 8.83
C SER A 54 5.73 -2.05 8.19
N GLU A 55 5.80 -2.11 6.87
CA GLU A 55 5.79 -3.35 6.09
C GLU A 55 6.83 -4.37 6.59
N SER A 56 8.07 -3.93 6.81
CA SER A 56 9.18 -4.82 7.18
C SER A 56 10.17 -4.21 8.16
N VAL A 57 10.86 -5.06 8.94
CA VAL A 57 11.94 -4.63 9.85
C VAL A 57 13.11 -3.95 9.12
N PRO A 58 13.59 -4.43 7.95
CA PRO A 58 14.61 -3.71 7.19
C PRO A 58 14.18 -2.30 6.79
N HIS A 59 12.91 -2.10 6.47
CA HIS A 59 12.34 -0.79 6.16
C HIS A 59 12.37 0.13 7.38
N LEU A 60 11.89 -0.33 8.52
CA LEU A 60 11.94 0.41 9.79
C LEU A 60 13.37 0.84 10.17
N ARG A 61 14.35 -0.05 10.01
CA ARG A 61 15.76 0.25 10.36
C ARG A 61 16.37 1.32 9.48
N ARG A 62 16.02 1.35 8.18
CA ARG A 62 16.53 2.36 7.24
C ARG A 62 15.83 3.71 7.38
N GLY A 63 14.56 3.72 7.79
CA GLY A 63 13.68 4.88 7.92
C GLY A 63 13.41 5.27 9.37
N ALA A 64 12.27 4.86 9.90
CA ALA A 64 11.70 5.34 11.16
C ALA A 64 12.62 5.18 12.39
N ILE A 65 13.32 4.05 12.54
CA ILE A 65 14.26 3.84 13.67
C ILE A 65 15.44 4.79 13.59
N LYS A 66 15.98 5.01 12.38
CA LYS A 66 17.10 5.93 12.16
C LYS A 66 16.69 7.37 12.49
N ASP A 67 15.52 7.79 12.05
CA ASP A 67 14.99 9.13 12.34
C ASP A 67 14.65 9.28 13.82
N PHE A 68 14.06 8.27 14.45
CA PHE A 68 13.84 8.24 15.90
C PHE A 68 15.13 8.46 16.70
N ALA A 69 16.18 7.68 16.41
CA ALA A 69 17.46 7.80 17.09
C ALA A 69 18.08 9.19 16.88
N LYS A 70 17.98 9.74 15.67
CA LYS A 70 18.47 11.07 15.32
C LYS A 70 17.74 12.18 16.10
N ILE A 71 16.40 12.12 16.18
CA ILE A 71 15.61 13.08 16.96
C ILE A 71 15.99 13.00 18.43
N MET A 72 16.07 11.80 18.99
CA MET A 72 16.45 11.58 20.40
C MET A 72 17.85 12.13 20.71
N GLN A 73 18.80 11.95 19.81
CA GLN A 73 20.17 12.51 19.95
C GLN A 73 20.16 14.04 19.86
N TRP A 74 19.50 14.62 18.88
CA TRP A 74 19.45 16.07 18.68
C TRP A 74 18.69 16.82 19.79
N THR A 75 17.75 16.12 20.43
CA THR A 75 17.01 16.66 21.58
C THR A 75 17.64 16.28 22.93
N HIS A 76 18.85 15.70 22.94
CA HIS A 76 19.59 15.25 24.13
C HIS A 76 18.79 14.29 25.03
N ARG A 77 17.90 13.49 24.44
CA ARG A 77 17.06 12.50 25.14
C ARG A 77 17.57 11.07 24.97
N TRP A 78 18.56 10.84 24.12
CA TRP A 78 19.07 9.49 23.86
C TRP A 78 19.93 8.97 25.02
N VAL A 79 19.51 7.85 25.60
CA VAL A 79 20.28 7.10 26.61
C VAL A 79 20.49 5.68 26.06
N PRO A 80 21.72 5.26 25.75
CA PRO A 80 22.00 3.99 25.09
C PRO A 80 21.42 2.76 25.80
N ASP A 81 21.50 2.69 27.13
CA ASP A 81 21.06 1.56 27.94
C ASP A 81 19.53 1.37 27.97
N ARG A 82 18.78 2.37 27.47
CA ARG A 82 17.33 2.31 27.34
C ARG A 82 16.86 1.76 26.00
N TRP A 83 17.77 1.55 25.06
CA TRP A 83 17.47 0.98 23.75
C TRP A 83 17.69 -0.54 23.74
N ASN A 84 16.61 -1.31 23.63
CA ASN A 84 16.67 -2.74 23.42
C ASN A 84 16.75 -3.05 21.92
N LYS A 85 17.94 -3.49 21.46
CA LYS A 85 18.21 -3.82 20.05
C LYS A 85 17.48 -5.05 19.54
N THR A 86 17.17 -5.98 20.42
CA THR A 86 16.49 -7.25 20.06
C THR A 86 14.99 -7.01 19.88
N LEU A 87 14.39 -6.29 20.82
CA LEU A 87 12.96 -5.96 20.77
C LEU A 87 12.66 -4.76 19.88
N LEU A 88 13.68 -4.01 19.47
CA LEU A 88 13.55 -2.73 18.76
C LEU A 88 12.66 -1.75 19.55
N GLN A 89 12.96 -1.58 20.84
CA GLN A 89 12.15 -0.82 21.79
C GLN A 89 13.01 0.16 22.59
N TYR A 90 12.51 1.37 22.75
CA TYR A 90 13.08 2.37 23.65
C TYR A 90 12.23 2.55 24.90
N ASN A 91 12.86 2.48 26.09
CA ASN A 91 12.21 2.64 27.38
C ASN A 91 12.51 4.02 27.98
N PHE A 92 11.49 4.86 28.12
CA PHE A 92 11.64 6.18 28.76
C PHE A 92 11.74 6.08 30.29
N ALA A 93 12.33 7.11 30.94
CA ALA A 93 12.49 7.14 32.41
C ALA A 93 11.15 7.12 33.17
N ASN A 94 10.09 7.63 32.56
CA ASN A 94 8.75 7.69 33.13
C ASN A 94 7.92 6.42 32.92
N GLY A 95 8.55 5.34 32.41
CA GLY A 95 7.91 4.05 32.14
C GLY A 95 7.17 3.95 30.81
N SER A 96 7.21 5.00 29.97
CA SER A 96 6.68 4.93 28.61
C SER A 96 7.61 4.15 27.69
N THR A 97 7.05 3.59 26.63
CA THR A 97 7.81 2.81 25.62
C THR A 97 7.44 3.23 24.20
N ILE A 98 8.43 3.20 23.32
CA ILE A 98 8.21 3.22 21.87
C ILE A 98 8.85 1.95 21.29
N GLU A 99 8.03 1.09 20.72
CA GLU A 99 8.45 -0.14 20.04
C GLU A 99 8.29 -0.03 18.53
N PHE A 100 9.11 -0.80 17.81
CA PHE A 100 9.07 -0.86 16.34
C PHE A 100 8.95 -2.32 15.89
N PHE A 101 7.96 -2.62 15.06
CA PHE A 101 7.79 -3.96 14.49
C PHE A 101 7.16 -3.92 13.09
N SER A 102 7.23 -5.04 12.38
CA SER A 102 6.68 -5.19 11.03
C SER A 102 5.30 -5.82 11.04
N ALA A 103 4.49 -5.44 10.04
CA ALA A 103 3.14 -5.96 9.85
C ALA A 103 3.10 -7.42 9.35
N ASP A 104 4.24 -8.00 8.94
CA ASP A 104 4.37 -9.39 8.48
C ASP A 104 4.24 -10.45 9.60
N SER A 105 4.17 -10.04 10.86
CA SER A 105 4.08 -10.93 12.03
C SER A 105 2.66 -10.97 12.61
N GLU A 106 1.87 -11.97 12.25
CA GLU A 106 0.52 -12.16 12.82
C GLU A 106 0.48 -12.16 14.34
N ALA A 107 1.48 -12.76 15.00
CA ALA A 107 1.56 -12.81 16.45
C ALA A 107 1.67 -11.42 17.08
N ARG A 108 2.36 -10.48 16.41
CA ARG A 108 2.49 -9.08 16.87
C ARG A 108 1.26 -8.23 16.52
N LEU A 109 0.61 -8.50 15.38
CA LEU A 109 -0.64 -7.84 15.01
C LEU A 109 -1.74 -8.11 16.04
N ARG A 110 -1.85 -9.36 16.52
CA ARG A 110 -2.83 -9.80 17.51
C ARG A 110 -2.35 -9.63 18.97
N GLY A 111 -1.17 -9.06 19.17
CA GLY A 111 -0.51 -8.93 20.48
C GLY A 111 -1.12 -7.87 21.40
N ALA A 112 -0.26 -7.20 22.19
CA ALA A 112 -0.63 -6.29 23.27
C ALA A 112 -1.48 -5.10 22.80
N ARG A 113 -2.30 -4.58 23.72
CA ARG A 113 -2.99 -3.29 23.55
C ARG A 113 -1.97 -2.16 23.67
N ARG A 114 -2.27 -1.02 23.04
CA ARG A 114 -1.44 0.19 23.07
C ARG A 114 -2.30 1.43 23.20
N GLN A 115 -1.68 2.53 23.62
CA GLN A 115 -2.34 3.83 23.61
C GLN A 115 -2.22 4.51 22.27
N VAL A 116 -1.05 4.45 21.64
CA VAL A 116 -0.79 5.16 20.38
C VAL A 116 -0.20 4.21 19.34
N LEU A 117 -0.72 4.30 18.12
CA LEU A 117 -0.26 3.54 16.95
C LEU A 117 0.24 4.51 15.88
N TYR A 118 1.35 4.18 15.28
CA TYR A 118 1.82 4.83 14.06
C TYR A 118 2.06 3.82 12.96
N ILE A 119 1.32 3.91 11.89
CA ILE A 119 1.48 3.12 10.66
C ILE A 119 2.32 3.93 9.68
N ASN A 120 3.56 3.51 9.51
CA ASN A 120 4.53 4.17 8.63
C ASN A 120 4.51 3.54 7.22
N GLU A 121 4.33 4.39 6.21
CA GLU A 121 4.16 3.99 4.81
C GLU A 121 3.00 3.00 4.61
N ALA A 122 1.83 3.43 5.05
CA ALA A 122 0.61 2.63 5.14
C ALA A 122 0.14 2.02 3.81
N ASN A 123 0.52 2.60 2.68
CA ASN A 123 0.22 2.07 1.35
C ASN A 123 0.90 0.71 1.05
N ASN A 124 1.84 0.26 1.90
CA ASN A 124 2.51 -1.02 1.80
C ASN A 124 1.97 -2.06 2.81
N ILE A 125 0.90 -1.73 3.55
CA ILE A 125 0.29 -2.59 4.57
C ILE A 125 -1.17 -2.84 4.16
N ASP A 126 -1.62 -4.08 4.25
CA ASP A 126 -3.00 -4.43 3.94
C ASP A 126 -3.98 -3.93 5.01
N PHE A 127 -5.26 -3.79 4.62
CA PHE A 127 -6.30 -3.28 5.50
C PHE A 127 -6.55 -4.17 6.73
N ASP A 128 -6.50 -5.48 6.57
CA ASP A 128 -6.76 -6.42 7.68
C ASP A 128 -5.69 -6.29 8.77
N SER A 129 -4.42 -6.16 8.37
CA SER A 129 -3.30 -5.90 9.30
C SER A 129 -3.48 -4.57 10.04
N TYR A 130 -3.81 -3.49 9.32
CA TYR A 130 -4.14 -2.20 9.94
C TYR A 130 -5.30 -2.34 10.92
N TYR A 131 -6.41 -2.96 10.52
CA TYR A 131 -7.62 -3.08 11.33
C TYR A 131 -7.36 -3.85 12.62
N GLN A 132 -6.58 -4.96 12.57
CA GLN A 132 -6.16 -5.71 13.75
C GLN A 132 -5.37 -4.86 14.76
N LEU A 133 -4.56 -3.93 14.28
CA LEU A 133 -3.80 -3.00 15.13
C LEU A 133 -4.71 -1.88 15.67
N ALA A 134 -5.58 -1.33 14.83
CA ALA A 134 -6.44 -0.19 15.16
C ALA A 134 -7.44 -0.51 16.27
N ILE A 135 -8.08 -1.72 16.26
CA ILE A 135 -9.02 -2.15 17.31
C ILE A 135 -8.35 -2.38 18.67
N ARG A 136 -7.01 -2.48 18.71
CA ARG A 136 -6.21 -2.63 19.94
C ARG A 136 -5.52 -1.35 20.38
N THR A 137 -5.85 -0.23 19.72
CA THR A 137 -5.30 1.09 20.01
C THR A 137 -6.35 1.96 20.68
N SER A 138 -6.09 2.42 21.91
CA SER A 138 -7.10 3.07 22.75
C SER A 138 -7.21 4.59 22.56
N GLN A 139 -6.15 5.29 22.09
CA GLN A 139 -6.13 6.76 22.03
C GLN A 139 -5.94 7.26 20.60
N GLU A 140 -4.73 7.27 20.06
CA GLU A 140 -4.41 7.95 18.82
C GLU A 140 -3.80 7.00 17.77
N ILE A 141 -4.15 7.22 16.50
CA ILE A 141 -3.61 6.48 15.36
C ILE A 141 -3.08 7.50 14.35
N TYR A 142 -1.80 7.39 14.02
CA TYR A 142 -1.14 8.14 12.96
C TYR A 142 -0.92 7.23 11.77
N ILE A 143 -1.22 7.71 10.57
CA ILE A 143 -1.09 6.97 9.32
C ILE A 143 -0.39 7.88 8.32
N ASP A 144 0.81 7.52 7.85
CA ASP A 144 1.46 8.30 6.80
C ASP A 144 1.73 7.49 5.55
N PHE A 145 1.73 8.16 4.40
CA PHE A 145 2.05 7.56 3.11
C PHE A 145 2.37 8.60 2.03
N ASN A 146 2.99 8.13 0.96
CA ASN A 146 3.05 8.86 -0.31
C ASN A 146 1.87 8.40 -1.17
N PRO A 147 1.08 9.32 -1.74
CA PRO A 147 -0.17 9.00 -2.43
C PRO A 147 0.06 8.52 -3.87
N THR A 148 0.74 7.39 -4.03
CA THR A 148 1.02 6.80 -5.34
C THR A 148 -0.25 6.33 -6.05
N HIS A 149 -1.25 5.92 -5.29
CA HIS A 149 -2.59 5.50 -5.74
C HIS A 149 -3.56 5.60 -4.57
N GLU A 150 -4.85 5.48 -4.86
CA GLU A 150 -5.89 5.37 -3.85
C GLU A 150 -5.89 3.97 -3.20
N PHE A 151 -6.08 3.90 -1.88
CA PHE A 151 -6.09 2.65 -1.12
C PHE A 151 -6.94 2.79 0.16
N TRP A 152 -7.00 1.75 1.00
CA TRP A 152 -7.88 1.67 2.17
C TRP A 152 -7.85 2.90 3.12
N ALA A 153 -6.74 3.63 3.21
CA ALA A 153 -6.73 4.85 4.02
C ALA A 153 -7.70 5.91 3.50
N HIS A 154 -7.90 5.95 2.16
CA HIS A 154 -8.83 6.87 1.51
C HIS A 154 -10.28 6.35 1.58
N THR A 155 -10.49 5.05 1.33
CA THR A 155 -11.83 4.45 1.17
C THR A 155 -12.45 4.03 2.50
N GLU A 156 -11.65 3.58 3.46
CA GLU A 156 -12.15 3.04 4.73
C GLU A 156 -11.93 3.99 5.91
N VAL A 157 -10.76 4.65 6.01
CA VAL A 157 -10.42 5.44 7.20
C VAL A 157 -10.91 6.87 7.10
N LEU A 158 -10.66 7.56 5.98
CA LEU A 158 -11.04 8.97 5.83
C LEU A 158 -12.55 9.25 5.92
N PRO A 159 -13.45 8.33 5.52
CA PRO A 159 -14.89 8.53 5.71
C PRO A 159 -15.36 8.46 7.17
N GLU A 160 -14.52 7.96 8.09
CA GLU A 160 -14.89 7.85 9.50
C GLU A 160 -14.93 9.20 10.20
N LYS A 161 -15.88 9.37 11.14
CA LYS A 161 -16.11 10.66 11.83
C LYS A 161 -14.96 11.10 12.74
N ASP A 162 -14.13 10.15 13.19
CA ASP A 162 -12.99 10.38 14.06
C ASP A 162 -11.65 10.46 13.30
N ALA A 163 -11.71 10.66 11.97
CA ALA A 163 -10.56 10.84 11.11
C ALA A 163 -10.35 12.32 10.73
N GLU A 164 -9.08 12.72 10.67
CA GLU A 164 -8.63 14.05 10.22
C GLU A 164 -7.55 13.87 9.16
N PHE A 165 -7.63 14.66 8.10
CA PHE A 165 -6.74 14.56 6.94
C PHE A 165 -5.80 15.75 6.82
N LEU A 166 -4.52 15.48 6.57
CA LEU A 166 -3.49 16.48 6.38
C LEU A 166 -2.63 16.15 5.15
N ILE A 167 -2.44 17.13 4.29
CA ILE A 167 -1.47 17.03 3.20
C ILE A 167 -0.23 17.84 3.54
N LEU A 168 0.94 17.22 3.43
CA LEU A 168 2.25 17.83 3.62
C LEU A 168 3.08 17.78 2.34
N THR A 169 3.82 18.85 2.09
CA THR A 169 4.74 18.96 0.97
C THR A 169 6.17 19.27 1.45
N TYR A 170 7.14 19.20 0.54
CA TYR A 170 8.52 19.63 0.83
C TYR A 170 8.62 21.08 1.32
N GLN A 171 7.62 21.92 1.01
CA GLN A 171 7.55 23.32 1.46
C GLN A 171 7.28 23.45 2.96
N ASP A 172 6.66 22.44 3.58
CA ASP A 172 6.42 22.39 5.03
C ASP A 172 7.66 21.96 5.82
N ASN A 173 8.78 21.65 5.12
CA ASN A 173 10.02 21.22 5.71
C ASN A 173 11.12 22.25 5.55
N GLU A 174 11.18 23.20 6.47
CA GLU A 174 12.22 24.27 6.47
C GLU A 174 13.62 23.75 6.82
N ALA A 175 13.74 22.47 7.23
CA ALA A 175 15.00 21.81 7.46
C ALA A 175 15.57 21.12 6.22
N LEU A 176 14.83 21.14 5.10
CA LEU A 176 15.26 20.52 3.85
C LEU A 176 16.43 21.31 3.24
N PRO A 177 17.55 20.64 2.89
CA PRO A 177 18.65 21.27 2.18
C PRO A 177 18.20 21.87 0.83
N ASP A 178 18.75 23.04 0.48
CA ASP A 178 18.40 23.73 -0.77
C ASP A 178 18.71 22.89 -2.02
N THR A 179 19.76 22.07 -1.98
CA THR A 179 20.09 21.12 -3.05
C THR A 179 18.93 20.18 -3.37
N ILE A 180 18.33 19.56 -2.32
CA ILE A 180 17.20 18.64 -2.49
C ILE A 180 15.94 19.40 -2.92
N ARG A 181 15.74 20.61 -2.37
CA ARG A 181 14.63 21.48 -2.78
C ARG A 181 14.73 21.82 -4.27
N ASN A 182 15.90 22.20 -4.75
CA ASN A 182 16.14 22.52 -6.14
C ASN A 182 15.91 21.33 -7.06
N ASP A 183 16.34 20.13 -6.66
CA ASP A 183 16.08 18.90 -7.42
C ASP A 183 14.59 18.60 -7.55
N ILE A 184 13.81 18.84 -6.50
CA ILE A 184 12.34 18.70 -6.55
C ILE A 184 11.73 19.73 -7.52
N GLU A 185 12.16 21.00 -7.48
CA GLU A 185 11.67 22.06 -8.36
C GLU A 185 12.06 21.83 -9.83
N LEU A 186 13.25 21.28 -10.10
CA LEU A 186 13.63 20.87 -11.46
C LEU A 186 12.67 19.83 -12.05
N ASN A 187 12.14 18.93 -11.23
CA ASN A 187 11.16 17.95 -11.69
C ASN A 187 9.78 18.59 -11.98
N ARG A 188 9.46 19.70 -11.32
CA ARG A 188 8.28 20.51 -11.67
C ARG A 188 8.35 21.03 -13.11
N ALA A 189 9.50 21.57 -13.53
CA ALA A 189 9.67 22.04 -14.90
C ALA A 189 9.52 20.90 -15.94
N LYS A 190 10.01 19.69 -15.61
CA LYS A 190 9.85 18.50 -16.48
C LYS A 190 8.38 18.07 -16.61
N ALA A 191 7.56 18.36 -15.59
CA ALA A 191 6.14 17.98 -15.58
C ALA A 191 5.32 18.68 -16.69
N GLU A 192 5.76 19.83 -17.18
CA GLU A 192 5.10 20.55 -18.28
C GLU A 192 5.20 19.81 -19.63
N HIS A 193 6.18 18.89 -19.76
CA HIS A 193 6.49 18.25 -21.04
C HIS A 193 6.42 16.72 -21.01
N SER A 194 6.02 16.11 -19.88
CA SER A 194 6.00 14.65 -19.72
C SER A 194 4.93 14.21 -18.74
N ALA A 195 4.03 13.33 -19.18
CA ALA A 195 3.01 12.71 -18.33
C ALA A 195 3.62 11.96 -17.12
N TYR A 196 4.78 11.31 -17.31
CA TYR A 196 5.54 10.69 -16.23
C TYR A 196 5.91 11.70 -15.15
N TRP A 197 6.54 12.82 -15.54
CA TRP A 197 6.97 13.85 -14.59
C TRP A 197 5.77 14.64 -14.03
N ALA A 198 4.68 14.79 -14.78
CA ALA A 198 3.44 15.36 -14.27
C ALA A 198 2.85 14.53 -13.13
N ASN A 199 2.76 13.20 -13.30
CA ASN A 199 2.33 12.30 -12.24
C ASN A 199 3.33 12.27 -11.07
N TRP A 200 4.63 12.26 -11.34
CA TRP A 200 5.66 12.36 -10.31
C TRP A 200 5.50 13.62 -9.47
N TRP A 201 5.30 14.77 -10.15
CA TRP A 201 5.09 16.06 -9.49
C TRP A 201 3.81 16.07 -8.65
N LYS A 202 2.73 15.52 -9.19
CA LYS A 202 1.45 15.37 -8.47
C LYS A 202 1.62 14.61 -7.16
N VAL A 203 2.29 13.47 -7.21
CA VAL A 203 2.50 12.58 -6.04
C VAL A 203 3.56 13.15 -5.10
N TYR A 204 4.75 13.38 -5.61
CA TYR A 204 5.93 13.64 -4.78
C TYR A 204 6.19 15.13 -4.52
N GLY A 205 5.75 16.01 -5.42
CA GLY A 205 5.81 17.46 -5.24
C GLY A 205 4.62 17.98 -4.44
N LEU A 206 3.40 17.70 -4.92
CA LEU A 206 2.17 18.25 -4.35
C LEU A 206 1.52 17.37 -3.28
N GLY A 207 1.96 16.12 -3.12
CA GLY A 207 1.35 15.18 -2.18
C GLY A 207 -0.09 14.80 -2.54
N GLN A 208 -0.46 14.84 -3.81
CA GLN A 208 -1.79 14.49 -4.33
C GLN A 208 -1.80 13.06 -4.86
N VAL A 209 -2.98 12.42 -4.84
CA VAL A 209 -3.13 11.04 -5.34
C VAL A 209 -2.77 10.99 -6.82
N GLY A 210 -1.79 10.16 -7.14
CA GLY A 210 -1.33 9.91 -8.49
C GLY A 210 -2.14 8.84 -9.21
N THR A 211 -1.79 8.63 -10.47
CA THR A 211 -2.17 7.42 -11.20
C THR A 211 -1.08 6.37 -10.98
N LEU A 212 -1.45 5.09 -10.86
CA LEU A 212 -0.49 3.99 -10.75
C LEU A 212 0.52 4.07 -11.91
N GLN A 213 1.78 4.39 -11.57
CA GLN A 213 2.85 4.35 -12.57
C GLN A 213 3.11 2.89 -12.92
N GLY A 214 3.03 2.59 -14.19
CA GLY A 214 3.13 1.23 -14.68
C GLY A 214 1.80 0.51 -14.81
N ALA A 215 0.68 1.16 -14.52
CA ALA A 215 -0.61 0.66 -14.98
C ALA A 215 -0.56 0.55 -16.52
N ILE A 216 -0.54 -0.68 -16.99
CA ILE A 216 -0.49 -1.01 -18.41
C ILE A 216 -1.75 -0.49 -19.09
N TYR A 217 -2.86 -0.52 -18.35
CA TYR A 217 -4.17 -0.03 -18.74
C TYR A 217 -4.58 1.09 -17.78
N GLY A 218 -4.36 2.34 -18.20
CA GLY A 218 -4.64 3.53 -17.38
C GLY A 218 -6.05 4.09 -17.57
N ASP A 219 -6.65 3.81 -18.71
CA ASP A 219 -7.96 4.32 -19.11
C ASP A 219 -8.96 3.15 -19.12
N TYR A 220 -9.54 2.85 -17.97
CA TYR A 220 -10.65 1.90 -17.86
C TYR A 220 -11.78 2.50 -17.01
N THR A 221 -13.00 2.00 -17.22
CA THR A 221 -14.17 2.40 -16.45
C THR A 221 -14.68 1.22 -15.62
N VAL A 222 -14.78 1.42 -14.30
CA VAL A 222 -15.40 0.42 -13.43
C VAL A 222 -16.92 0.54 -13.55
N VAL A 223 -17.60 -0.57 -13.88
CA VAL A 223 -19.05 -0.63 -14.00
C VAL A 223 -19.64 -1.59 -12.96
N GLU A 224 -20.78 -1.24 -12.40
CA GLU A 224 -21.53 -2.09 -11.47
C GLU A 224 -22.33 -3.15 -12.26
N GLY A 225 -21.67 -4.29 -12.52
CA GLY A 225 -22.29 -5.41 -13.21
C GLY A 225 -22.26 -5.29 -14.75
N ILE A 226 -22.30 -6.44 -15.38
CA ILE A 226 -22.39 -6.58 -16.83
C ILE A 226 -23.54 -7.54 -17.14
N ASP A 227 -24.19 -7.36 -18.31
CA ASP A 227 -25.14 -8.33 -18.85
C ASP A 227 -24.45 -9.17 -19.95
N PRO A 228 -23.99 -10.39 -19.63
CA PRO A 228 -23.27 -11.23 -20.58
C PRO A 228 -24.11 -11.60 -21.82
N SER A 229 -25.44 -11.57 -21.73
CA SER A 229 -26.33 -11.91 -22.84
C SER A 229 -26.25 -10.93 -24.03
N THR A 230 -25.79 -9.70 -23.76
CA THR A 230 -25.63 -8.63 -24.77
C THR A 230 -24.22 -8.58 -25.37
N MET A 231 -23.34 -9.50 -24.97
CA MET A 231 -21.92 -9.46 -25.30
C MET A 231 -21.44 -10.82 -25.87
N LYS A 232 -20.39 -10.76 -26.65
CA LYS A 232 -19.71 -11.98 -27.09
C LYS A 232 -18.71 -12.39 -26.03
N PHE A 233 -18.87 -13.60 -25.48
CA PHE A 233 -17.82 -14.21 -24.64
C PHE A 233 -16.57 -14.48 -25.48
N VAL A 234 -15.39 -14.16 -24.91
CA VAL A 234 -14.08 -14.38 -25.56
C VAL A 234 -13.41 -15.60 -24.96
N ALA A 235 -13.03 -15.54 -23.68
CA ALA A 235 -12.37 -16.63 -22.96
C ALA A 235 -12.37 -16.33 -21.44
N TYR A 236 -12.05 -17.35 -20.66
CA TYR A 236 -11.59 -17.15 -19.28
C TYR A 236 -10.07 -17.04 -19.27
N GLY A 237 -9.55 -16.12 -18.44
CA GLY A 237 -8.13 -15.98 -18.15
C GLY A 237 -7.83 -16.47 -16.74
N LEU A 238 -6.86 -17.36 -16.57
CA LEU A 238 -6.44 -17.86 -15.26
C LEU A 238 -4.96 -17.57 -15.04
N ASP A 239 -4.66 -16.88 -13.95
CA ASP A 239 -3.31 -16.69 -13.45
C ASP A 239 -3.10 -17.47 -12.15
N TRP A 240 -1.92 -18.10 -12.04
CA TRP A 240 -1.63 -18.98 -10.91
C TRP A 240 -0.98 -18.22 -9.77
N GLY A 241 -1.50 -18.43 -8.57
CA GLY A 241 -0.89 -17.95 -7.33
C GLY A 241 -1.12 -18.95 -6.20
N PHE A 242 -0.35 -18.87 -5.14
CA PHE A 242 -0.55 -19.70 -3.95
C PHE A 242 -0.31 -18.89 -2.66
N SER A 243 0.92 -18.83 -2.16
CA SER A 243 1.20 -18.23 -0.83
C SER A 243 1.38 -16.72 -0.88
N ASN A 244 2.15 -16.19 -1.84
CA ASN A 244 2.45 -14.77 -1.93
C ASN A 244 1.51 -14.06 -2.92
N ASP A 245 1.27 -14.69 -4.07
CA ASP A 245 0.41 -14.14 -5.10
C ASP A 245 -0.96 -14.84 -5.08
N PRO A 246 -2.06 -14.10 -5.32
CA PRO A 246 -3.37 -14.70 -5.44
C PRO A 246 -3.55 -15.43 -6.76
N THR A 247 -4.33 -16.52 -6.77
CA THR A 247 -4.89 -17.06 -8.00
C THR A 247 -5.98 -16.10 -8.47
N ALA A 248 -5.90 -15.70 -9.75
CA ALA A 248 -6.88 -14.81 -10.38
C ALA A 248 -7.59 -15.48 -11.53
N LEU A 249 -8.93 -15.37 -11.59
CA LEU A 249 -9.76 -15.83 -12.72
C LEU A 249 -10.62 -14.69 -13.21
N VAL A 250 -10.57 -14.41 -14.49
CA VAL A 250 -11.39 -13.40 -15.13
C VAL A 250 -12.19 -13.99 -16.29
N ALA A 251 -13.39 -13.47 -16.52
CA ALA A 251 -14.15 -13.69 -17.74
C ALA A 251 -14.02 -12.46 -18.65
N VAL A 252 -13.70 -12.68 -19.92
CA VAL A 252 -13.53 -11.61 -20.91
C VAL A 252 -14.69 -11.64 -21.89
N TYR A 253 -15.34 -10.49 -22.06
CA TYR A 253 -16.44 -10.28 -23.00
C TYR A 253 -16.12 -9.12 -23.93
N ARG A 254 -16.73 -9.11 -25.11
CA ARG A 254 -16.57 -8.06 -26.12
C ARG A 254 -17.91 -7.60 -26.68
N ARG A 255 -18.06 -6.27 -26.84
CA ARG A 255 -19.18 -5.64 -27.55
C ARG A 255 -18.65 -4.50 -28.42
N GLY A 256 -18.56 -4.76 -29.74
CA GLY A 256 -17.94 -3.78 -30.65
C GLY A 256 -16.45 -3.56 -30.35
N ASP A 257 -16.10 -2.33 -30.02
CA ASP A 257 -14.73 -1.94 -29.62
C ASP A 257 -14.55 -1.89 -28.09
N ASP A 258 -15.60 -2.24 -27.34
CA ASP A 258 -15.53 -2.32 -25.88
C ASP A 258 -15.13 -3.74 -25.44
N LEU A 259 -14.20 -3.82 -24.49
CA LEU A 259 -13.75 -5.05 -23.84
C LEU A 259 -14.11 -4.99 -22.34
N PHE A 260 -14.84 -5.99 -21.88
CA PHE A 260 -15.25 -6.10 -20.49
C PHE A 260 -14.50 -7.23 -19.81
N ILE A 261 -13.89 -6.93 -18.67
CA ILE A 261 -13.16 -7.89 -17.85
C ILE A 261 -13.91 -8.02 -16.53
N HIS A 262 -14.45 -9.21 -16.28
CA HIS A 262 -15.18 -9.53 -15.07
C HIS A 262 -14.33 -10.41 -14.17
N GLU A 263 -13.90 -9.89 -13.03
CA GLU A 263 -13.19 -10.66 -12.01
C GLU A 263 -14.15 -11.64 -11.34
N LEU A 264 -13.83 -12.94 -11.44
CA LEU A 264 -14.61 -14.03 -10.83
C LEU A 264 -13.94 -14.56 -9.57
N LEU A 265 -12.61 -14.54 -9.51
CA LEU A 265 -11.82 -15.06 -8.41
C LEU A 265 -10.55 -14.24 -8.25
N TYR A 266 -10.23 -13.88 -7.00
CA TYR A 266 -8.95 -13.30 -6.60
C TYR A 266 -8.65 -13.77 -5.19
N HIS A 267 -7.92 -14.89 -5.03
CA HIS A 267 -7.76 -15.53 -3.73
C HIS A 267 -6.40 -16.24 -3.60
N ARG A 268 -5.81 -16.17 -2.40
CA ARG A 268 -4.56 -16.86 -2.06
C ARG A 268 -4.83 -18.23 -1.46
N GLY A 269 -3.83 -19.12 -1.55
CA GLY A 269 -3.84 -20.42 -0.85
C GLY A 269 -4.74 -21.48 -1.49
N LEU A 270 -5.16 -21.30 -2.74
CA LEU A 270 -5.97 -22.28 -3.44
C LEU A 270 -5.09 -23.39 -4.06
N THR A 271 -5.44 -24.65 -3.77
CA THR A 271 -4.93 -25.80 -4.50
C THR A 271 -5.63 -25.96 -5.85
N ASN A 272 -5.08 -26.77 -6.77
CA ASN A 272 -5.73 -27.06 -8.05
C ASN A 272 -7.13 -27.67 -7.88
N SER A 273 -7.33 -28.49 -6.83
CA SER A 273 -8.64 -29.03 -6.48
C SER A 273 -9.63 -27.94 -6.06
N ASP A 274 -9.17 -26.95 -5.25
CA ASP A 274 -10.01 -25.82 -4.85
C ASP A 274 -10.39 -24.95 -6.05
N ILE A 275 -9.43 -24.69 -6.94
CA ILE A 275 -9.69 -23.97 -8.20
C ILE A 275 -10.76 -24.71 -9.02
N ALA A 276 -10.65 -26.03 -9.18
CA ALA A 276 -11.62 -26.82 -9.92
C ALA A 276 -13.03 -26.76 -9.29
N VAL A 277 -13.13 -26.70 -7.96
CA VAL A 277 -14.41 -26.50 -7.27
C VAL A 277 -14.99 -25.11 -7.60
N ARG A 278 -14.17 -24.06 -7.54
CA ARG A 278 -14.60 -22.69 -7.89
C ARG A 278 -15.04 -22.58 -9.35
N LEU A 279 -14.32 -23.20 -10.28
CA LEU A 279 -14.72 -23.23 -11.69
C LEU A 279 -16.12 -23.83 -11.88
N LYS A 280 -16.45 -24.92 -11.14
CA LYS A 280 -17.80 -25.53 -11.17
C LYS A 280 -18.85 -24.61 -10.56
N GLU A 281 -18.56 -23.96 -9.46
CA GLU A 281 -19.45 -22.99 -8.79
C GLU A 281 -19.80 -21.82 -9.72
N PHE A 282 -18.85 -21.34 -10.54
CA PHE A 282 -19.10 -20.32 -11.57
C PHE A 282 -19.80 -20.87 -12.83
N GLY A 283 -20.18 -22.15 -12.85
CA GLY A 283 -20.84 -22.76 -14.01
C GLY A 283 -19.93 -22.97 -15.22
N ILE A 284 -18.62 -22.91 -15.02
CA ILE A 284 -17.65 -23.13 -16.09
C ILE A 284 -17.55 -24.62 -16.39
N THR A 285 -17.83 -24.98 -17.64
CA THR A 285 -17.82 -26.36 -18.12
C THR A 285 -16.78 -26.53 -19.23
N ARG A 286 -16.64 -27.76 -19.71
CA ARG A 286 -15.74 -28.07 -20.82
C ARG A 286 -16.09 -27.36 -22.14
N ALA A 287 -17.27 -26.77 -22.25
CA ALA A 287 -17.70 -25.97 -23.40
C ALA A 287 -16.93 -24.64 -23.52
N TRP A 288 -16.41 -24.15 -22.41
CA TRP A 288 -15.78 -22.85 -22.32
C TRP A 288 -14.25 -22.96 -22.24
N GLU A 289 -13.56 -22.18 -23.05
CA GLU A 289 -12.10 -22.16 -23.07
C GLU A 289 -11.55 -21.32 -21.89
N ILE A 290 -10.57 -21.91 -21.17
CA ILE A 290 -9.77 -21.24 -20.14
C ILE A 290 -8.34 -21.14 -20.69
N VAL A 291 -7.80 -19.92 -20.76
CA VAL A 291 -6.41 -19.67 -21.11
C VAL A 291 -5.66 -19.37 -19.81
N ALA A 292 -4.72 -20.24 -19.44
CA ALA A 292 -3.95 -20.11 -18.21
C ALA A 292 -2.50 -19.70 -18.48
N ASP A 293 -1.86 -19.03 -17.49
CA ASP A 293 -0.42 -18.79 -17.57
C ASP A 293 0.32 -20.13 -17.74
N SER A 294 1.20 -20.17 -18.75
CA SER A 294 1.95 -21.36 -19.14
C SER A 294 3.11 -21.71 -18.20
N ALA A 295 3.34 -20.94 -17.12
CA ALA A 295 4.39 -21.19 -16.13
C ALA A 295 4.15 -22.49 -15.34
N GLU A 296 2.89 -22.94 -15.23
CA GLU A 296 2.47 -24.09 -14.42
C GLU A 296 1.86 -25.24 -15.26
N PRO A 297 2.65 -25.91 -16.09
CA PRO A 297 2.11 -26.96 -17.01
C PRO A 297 1.50 -28.17 -16.29
N LYS A 298 1.95 -28.46 -15.05
CA LYS A 298 1.39 -29.57 -14.25
C LYS A 298 -0.01 -29.18 -13.75
N SER A 299 -0.21 -27.95 -13.31
CA SER A 299 -1.50 -27.44 -12.85
C SER A 299 -2.51 -27.40 -14.01
N ILE A 300 -2.07 -26.99 -15.20
CA ILE A 300 -2.90 -27.01 -16.41
C ILE A 300 -3.38 -28.46 -16.72
N GLU A 301 -2.48 -29.43 -16.72
CA GLU A 301 -2.80 -30.84 -16.98
C GLU A 301 -3.76 -31.40 -15.91
N GLU A 302 -3.58 -31.04 -14.62
CA GLU A 302 -4.44 -31.49 -13.55
C GLU A 302 -5.87 -30.94 -13.69
N ILE A 303 -6.04 -29.65 -13.95
CA ILE A 303 -7.34 -29.02 -14.18
C ILE A 303 -8.00 -29.61 -15.48
N TYR A 304 -7.22 -29.88 -16.51
CA TYR A 304 -7.72 -30.54 -17.71
C TYR A 304 -8.30 -31.91 -17.40
N ARG A 305 -7.60 -32.75 -16.62
CA ARG A 305 -8.07 -34.06 -16.17
C ARG A 305 -9.32 -34.01 -15.30
N LEU A 306 -9.50 -32.91 -14.57
CA LEU A 306 -10.72 -32.65 -13.77
C LEU A 306 -11.92 -32.25 -14.64
N GLY A 307 -11.77 -32.21 -15.99
CA GLY A 307 -12.86 -32.09 -16.96
C GLY A 307 -13.05 -30.67 -17.53
N PHE A 308 -12.08 -29.80 -17.42
CA PHE A 308 -12.15 -28.43 -17.96
C PHE A 308 -11.38 -28.32 -19.30
N ASN A 309 -11.79 -27.36 -20.15
CA ASN A 309 -11.09 -27.04 -21.40
C ASN A 309 -10.07 -25.91 -21.13
N ILE A 310 -8.95 -26.30 -20.56
CA ILE A 310 -7.87 -25.34 -20.18
C ILE A 310 -6.68 -25.51 -21.12
N LYS A 311 -6.09 -24.42 -21.55
CA LYS A 311 -4.93 -24.38 -22.44
C LYS A 311 -3.88 -23.41 -21.92
N PRO A 312 -2.58 -23.66 -22.14
CA PRO A 312 -1.54 -22.69 -21.82
C PRO A 312 -1.64 -21.46 -22.73
N ALA A 313 -1.38 -20.29 -22.18
CA ALA A 313 -1.17 -19.09 -22.96
C ALA A 313 0.05 -19.27 -23.88
N SER A 314 -0.06 -18.81 -25.12
CA SER A 314 1.06 -18.84 -26.07
C SER A 314 2.12 -17.83 -25.64
N LYS A 315 3.33 -18.31 -25.28
CA LYS A 315 4.49 -17.47 -24.96
C LYS A 315 5.48 -17.50 -26.12
N GLY A 316 5.87 -16.32 -26.58
CA GLY A 316 6.91 -16.11 -27.57
C GLY A 316 7.68 -14.82 -27.26
N PRO A 317 8.77 -14.52 -27.98
CA PRO A 317 9.43 -13.26 -27.91
C PRO A 317 8.39 -12.13 -28.05
N ASP A 318 8.39 -11.15 -27.13
CA ASP A 318 7.46 -10.00 -27.11
C ASP A 318 5.96 -10.33 -26.95
N SER A 319 5.55 -11.57 -26.63
CA SER A 319 4.12 -11.95 -26.50
C SER A 319 3.36 -11.10 -25.47
N VAL A 320 3.98 -10.75 -24.36
CA VAL A 320 3.40 -9.88 -23.33
C VAL A 320 3.14 -8.47 -23.90
N ARG A 321 4.12 -7.90 -24.60
CA ARG A 321 3.99 -6.59 -25.24
C ARG A 321 2.89 -6.57 -26.30
N GLN A 322 2.87 -7.61 -27.15
CA GLN A 322 1.83 -7.76 -28.18
C GLN A 322 0.43 -7.91 -27.57
N GLY A 323 0.31 -8.69 -26.49
CA GLY A 323 -0.94 -8.83 -25.74
C GLY A 323 -1.44 -7.51 -25.17
N ILE A 324 -0.55 -6.72 -24.57
CA ILE A 324 -0.85 -5.38 -24.07
C ILE A 324 -1.30 -4.47 -25.21
N ASP A 325 -0.59 -4.45 -26.34
CA ASP A 325 -0.91 -3.64 -27.51
C ASP A 325 -2.26 -4.01 -28.13
N ILE A 326 -2.64 -5.29 -28.08
CA ILE A 326 -3.96 -5.75 -28.54
C ILE A 326 -5.06 -5.23 -27.62
N VAL A 327 -4.92 -5.41 -26.30
CA VAL A 327 -5.94 -4.96 -25.33
C VAL A 327 -6.12 -3.43 -25.39
N LYS A 328 -5.04 -2.66 -25.54
CA LYS A 328 -5.08 -1.20 -25.70
C LYS A 328 -5.84 -0.67 -26.92
N ARG A 329 -6.21 -1.54 -27.86
CA ARG A 329 -7.05 -1.13 -29.00
C ARG A 329 -8.54 -1.10 -28.67
N PHE A 330 -8.90 -1.56 -27.49
CA PHE A 330 -10.27 -1.59 -27.00
C PHE A 330 -10.49 -0.55 -25.90
N ASN A 331 -11.72 -0.12 -25.74
CA ASN A 331 -12.18 0.59 -24.54
C ASN A 331 -12.37 -0.44 -23.41
N LEU A 332 -11.82 -0.15 -22.23
CA LEU A 332 -11.90 -1.05 -21.06
C LEU A 332 -12.88 -0.52 -20.03
#